data_4712eb11e785a7b268bd19c62b777c04
#
_entry.id   4712eb11e785a7b268bd19c62b777c04
#
_cell.length_a   1.000
_cell.length_b   1.000
_cell.length_c   1.000
_cell.angle_alpha   90.00
_cell.angle_beta   90.00
_cell.angle_gamma   90.00
#
_symmetry.space_group_name_H-M   'P 1'
#
loop_
_entity.id
_entity.type
_entity.pdbx_description
1 polymer ?
#
loop_
_entity_poly.entity_id
_entity_poly.type
_entity_poly.pdbx_seq_one_letter_code
_entity_poly.pdbx_strand_id
1 'polypeptide(L)'
;MAERKTYVILGLGRFGQTLAKQLTDFNQDVIAIDKDMADVEKVSAFVANALCMDYSDIDALAAAGVKDADTGIVTTGTMLDQAIQGVMNLKELGVPYVLAKANNIKTARLLEKVGADKTITPENDMAVRCARALISNDILEMVDVDAENSLLKIKVLSNWVGHNLKQLDLRTKYSVNVIGIERDGKFIVNVNPDEEFKENDEVLLVASNDIYKHFSELNKI
;
A
#
# COMPACT_ATOMS: atom_id res chain seq x y z
N MET A 1 11.27 13.83 17.14
CA MET A 1 11.68 12.58 16.49
C MET A 1 10.52 11.61 16.65
N ALA A 2 10.13 10.87 15.61
CA ALA A 2 9.14 9.82 15.81
C ALA A 2 9.72 8.78 16.78
N GLU A 3 8.89 8.24 17.65
CA GLU A 3 9.25 7.21 18.62
C GLU A 3 9.75 5.96 17.86
N ARG A 4 10.89 5.41 18.26
CA ARG A 4 11.45 4.22 17.64
C ARG A 4 10.68 3.01 18.14
N LYS A 5 10.10 2.25 17.23
CA LYS A 5 9.29 1.06 17.52
C LYS A 5 9.99 -0.21 17.07
N THR A 6 9.64 -1.31 17.71
CA THR A 6 10.14 -2.64 17.39
C THR A 6 9.11 -3.42 16.58
N TYR A 7 9.55 -3.92 15.42
CA TYR A 7 8.75 -4.71 14.50
C TYR A 7 9.30 -6.12 14.38
N VAL A 8 8.44 -7.12 14.52
CA VAL A 8 8.79 -8.52 14.23
C VAL A 8 8.22 -8.93 12.89
N ILE A 9 9.05 -9.49 12.02
CA ILE A 9 8.63 -10.00 10.71
C ILE A 9 8.84 -11.50 10.67
N LEU A 10 7.75 -12.25 10.53
CA LEU A 10 7.73 -13.71 10.37
C LEU A 10 7.56 -14.05 8.89
N GLY A 11 8.59 -14.61 8.29
CA GLY A 11 8.69 -14.89 6.86
C GLY A 11 9.49 -13.84 6.10
N LEU A 12 10.57 -14.26 5.43
CA LEU A 12 11.49 -13.37 4.70
C LEU A 12 11.49 -13.65 3.20
N GLY A 13 10.30 -13.97 2.66
CA GLY A 13 10.07 -13.92 1.23
C GLY A 13 10.20 -12.49 0.68
N ARG A 14 9.97 -12.29 -0.62
CA ARG A 14 10.14 -10.97 -1.29
C ARG A 14 9.46 -9.82 -0.56
N PHE A 15 8.24 -10.01 -0.09
CA PHE A 15 7.50 -8.97 0.63
C PHE A 15 8.13 -8.68 2.00
N GLY A 16 8.45 -9.72 2.79
CA GLY A 16 9.08 -9.59 4.11
C GLY A 16 10.45 -8.92 4.05
N GLN A 17 11.30 -9.31 3.10
CA GLN A 17 12.61 -8.67 2.88
C GLN A 17 12.48 -7.18 2.55
N THR A 18 11.56 -6.83 1.62
CA THR A 18 11.33 -5.43 1.24
C THR A 18 10.82 -4.62 2.43
N LEU A 19 9.88 -5.17 3.20
CA LEU A 19 9.32 -4.50 4.36
C LEU A 19 10.36 -4.31 5.46
N ALA A 20 11.16 -5.34 5.76
CA ALA A 20 12.26 -5.26 6.72
C ALA A 20 13.24 -4.14 6.35
N LYS A 21 13.62 -4.07 5.07
CA LYS A 21 14.50 -3.01 4.57
C LYS A 21 13.91 -1.63 4.79
N GLN A 22 12.66 -1.42 4.37
CA GLN A 22 12.01 -0.11 4.49
C GLN A 22 11.84 0.34 5.95
N LEU A 23 11.47 -0.57 6.86
CA LEU A 23 11.36 -0.25 8.28
C LEU A 23 12.73 0.14 8.87
N THR A 24 13.80 -0.55 8.48
CA THR A 24 15.17 -0.19 8.88
C THR A 24 15.58 1.17 8.30
N ASP A 25 15.29 1.43 7.02
CA ASP A 25 15.56 2.72 6.38
C ASP A 25 14.79 3.88 7.08
N PHE A 26 13.60 3.59 7.63
CA PHE A 26 12.84 4.51 8.48
C PHE A 26 13.31 4.55 9.94
N ASN A 27 14.49 3.98 10.23
CA ASN A 27 15.12 3.98 11.55
C ASN A 27 14.27 3.30 12.65
N GLN A 28 13.56 2.22 12.28
CA GLN A 28 12.85 1.37 13.21
C GLN A 28 13.68 0.14 13.60
N ASP A 29 13.41 -0.48 14.75
CA ASP A 29 14.01 -1.74 15.17
C ASP A 29 13.27 -2.90 14.52
N VAL A 30 14.01 -3.83 13.89
CA VAL A 30 13.42 -4.97 13.19
C VAL A 30 14.02 -6.27 13.73
N ILE A 31 13.16 -7.21 14.10
CA ILE A 31 13.49 -8.62 14.33
C ILE A 31 12.93 -9.40 13.14
N ALA A 32 13.80 -9.92 12.31
CA ALA A 32 13.44 -10.62 11.07
C ALA A 32 13.66 -12.13 11.24
N ILE A 33 12.64 -12.93 11.03
CA ILE A 33 12.65 -14.36 11.31
C ILE A 33 12.19 -15.16 10.10
N ASP A 34 12.99 -16.14 9.69
CA ASP A 34 12.61 -17.17 8.72
C ASP A 34 13.28 -18.49 9.08
N LYS A 35 12.71 -19.60 8.64
CA LYS A 35 13.31 -20.92 8.75
C LYS A 35 14.38 -21.20 7.67
N ASP A 36 14.36 -20.46 6.57
CA ASP A 36 15.33 -20.58 5.49
C ASP A 36 16.52 -19.64 5.73
N MET A 37 17.68 -20.22 6.01
CA MET A 37 18.93 -19.49 6.25
C MET A 37 19.28 -18.59 5.06
N ALA A 38 19.02 -19.02 3.82
CA ALA A 38 19.33 -18.22 2.64
C ALA A 38 18.53 -16.92 2.57
N ASP A 39 17.30 -16.90 3.09
CA ASP A 39 16.50 -15.68 3.17
C ASP A 39 16.91 -14.81 4.35
N VAL A 40 17.32 -15.42 5.47
CA VAL A 40 17.89 -14.70 6.62
C VAL A 40 19.20 -14.00 6.26
N GLU A 41 20.10 -14.67 5.54
CA GLU A 41 21.37 -14.08 5.09
C GLU A 41 21.18 -12.81 4.25
N LYS A 42 20.18 -12.80 3.36
CA LYS A 42 19.87 -11.61 2.54
C LYS A 42 19.47 -10.39 3.39
N VAL A 43 18.78 -10.64 4.48
CA VAL A 43 18.23 -9.59 5.37
C VAL A 43 19.27 -9.16 6.41
N SER A 44 20.17 -10.03 6.84
CA SER A 44 21.23 -9.76 7.82
C SER A 44 22.19 -8.65 7.39
N ALA A 45 22.24 -8.34 6.09
CA ALA A 45 23.05 -7.26 5.56
C ALA A 45 22.56 -5.86 6.02
N PHE A 46 21.31 -5.72 6.44
CA PHE A 46 20.72 -4.43 6.82
C PHE A 46 19.83 -4.48 8.07
N VAL A 47 19.50 -5.67 8.59
CA VAL A 47 18.77 -5.87 9.84
C VAL A 47 19.70 -6.48 10.88
N ALA A 48 19.86 -5.83 12.04
CA ALA A 48 20.75 -6.29 13.09
C ALA A 48 20.28 -7.62 13.72
N ASN A 49 18.96 -7.82 13.86
CA ASN A 49 18.36 -9.01 14.46
C ASN A 49 17.69 -9.87 13.38
N ALA A 50 18.48 -10.52 12.54
CA ALA A 50 17.99 -11.51 11.58
C ALA A 50 18.25 -12.93 12.13
N LEU A 51 17.21 -13.72 12.31
CA LEU A 51 17.25 -15.00 13.02
C LEU A 51 16.71 -16.13 12.14
N CYS A 52 17.47 -17.22 12.06
CA CYS A 52 17.02 -18.45 11.42
C CYS A 52 16.38 -19.35 12.45
N MET A 53 15.05 -19.44 12.44
CA MET A 53 14.29 -20.29 13.36
C MET A 53 12.90 -20.62 12.81
N ASP A 54 12.31 -21.68 13.35
CA ASP A 54 10.91 -21.98 13.09
C ASP A 54 10.01 -21.17 14.04
N TYR A 55 9.24 -20.23 13.46
CA TYR A 55 8.32 -19.39 14.25
C TYR A 55 7.03 -20.10 14.68
N SER A 56 6.88 -21.40 14.40
CA SER A 56 5.89 -22.25 15.07
C SER A 56 6.27 -22.58 16.50
N ASP A 57 7.56 -22.45 16.86
CA ASP A 57 8.07 -22.63 18.22
C ASP A 57 7.92 -21.32 19.02
N ILE A 58 6.92 -21.27 19.89
CA ILE A 58 6.60 -20.08 20.71
C ILE A 58 7.70 -19.77 21.73
N ASP A 59 8.36 -20.79 22.28
CA ASP A 59 9.44 -20.61 23.26
C ASP A 59 10.66 -19.98 22.60
N ALA A 60 10.98 -20.41 21.36
CA ALA A 60 12.03 -19.79 20.56
C ALA A 60 11.71 -18.33 20.22
N LEU A 61 10.47 -18.01 19.86
CA LEU A 61 10.02 -16.64 19.63
C LEU A 61 10.13 -15.78 20.89
N ALA A 62 9.73 -16.31 22.05
CA ALA A 62 9.84 -15.61 23.32
C ALA A 62 11.30 -15.29 23.68
N ALA A 63 12.21 -16.27 23.47
CA ALA A 63 13.64 -16.10 23.68
C ALA A 63 14.28 -15.08 22.72
N ALA A 64 13.73 -14.92 21.50
CA ALA A 64 14.15 -13.94 20.51
C ALA A 64 13.68 -12.50 20.84
N GLY A 65 12.96 -12.27 21.94
CA GLY A 65 12.49 -10.94 22.34
C GLY A 65 11.22 -10.47 21.62
N VAL A 66 10.50 -11.38 20.96
CA VAL A 66 9.28 -11.06 20.20
C VAL A 66 8.19 -10.46 21.08
N LYS A 67 8.12 -10.85 22.37
CA LYS A 67 7.15 -10.34 23.36
C LYS A 67 7.25 -8.83 23.61
N ASP A 68 8.41 -8.23 23.33
CA ASP A 68 8.67 -6.81 23.57
C ASP A 68 8.43 -5.96 22.30
N ALA A 69 7.91 -6.58 21.22
CA ALA A 69 7.63 -5.90 19.98
C ALA A 69 6.32 -5.12 20.00
N ASP A 70 6.31 -3.94 19.38
CA ASP A 70 5.11 -3.12 19.19
C ASP A 70 4.18 -3.66 18.10
N THR A 71 4.76 -4.30 17.09
CA THR A 71 4.01 -4.82 15.94
C THR A 71 4.62 -6.14 15.44
N GLY A 72 3.77 -7.12 15.26
CA GLY A 72 4.11 -8.37 14.59
C GLY A 72 3.56 -8.38 13.15
N ILE A 73 4.36 -8.91 12.22
CA ILE A 73 3.99 -8.95 10.80
C ILE A 73 4.23 -10.36 10.28
N VAL A 74 3.16 -11.03 9.86
CA VAL A 74 3.21 -12.37 9.27
C VAL A 74 3.13 -12.24 7.76
N THR A 75 4.22 -12.59 7.06
CA THR A 75 4.33 -12.41 5.60
C THR A 75 4.35 -13.71 4.81
N THR A 76 4.20 -14.85 5.48
CA THR A 76 4.11 -16.15 4.82
C THR A 76 2.82 -16.28 4.04
N GLY A 77 2.92 -16.24 2.72
CA GLY A 77 1.74 -16.25 1.88
C GLY A 77 1.36 -17.61 1.30
N THR A 78 2.28 -18.57 1.26
CA THR A 78 2.07 -19.85 0.56
C THR A 78 1.58 -20.97 1.47
N MET A 79 1.82 -20.89 2.76
CA MET A 79 1.44 -21.91 3.75
C MET A 79 0.47 -21.32 4.77
N LEU A 80 -0.80 -21.63 4.61
CA LEU A 80 -1.86 -21.09 5.48
C LEU A 80 -1.71 -21.51 6.94
N ASP A 81 -1.31 -22.74 7.19
CA ASP A 81 -1.02 -23.28 8.51
C ASP A 81 0.05 -22.48 9.25
N GLN A 82 1.14 -22.16 8.56
CA GLN A 82 2.22 -21.33 9.11
C GLN A 82 1.76 -19.89 9.38
N ALA A 83 0.94 -19.31 8.48
CA ALA A 83 0.40 -17.98 8.70
C ALA A 83 -0.51 -17.93 9.93
N ILE A 84 -1.38 -18.94 10.11
CA ILE A 84 -2.25 -19.07 11.29
C ILE A 84 -1.40 -19.20 12.56
N GLN A 85 -0.43 -20.12 12.56
CA GLN A 85 0.44 -20.33 13.70
C GLN A 85 1.23 -19.07 14.08
N GLY A 86 1.78 -18.37 13.07
CA GLY A 86 2.48 -17.11 13.30
C GLY A 86 1.60 -16.03 13.95
N VAL A 87 0.36 -15.87 13.48
CA VAL A 87 -0.60 -14.93 14.07
C VAL A 87 -0.93 -15.31 15.51
N MET A 88 -1.24 -16.59 15.75
CA MET A 88 -1.58 -17.09 17.09
C MET A 88 -0.42 -16.89 18.07
N ASN A 89 0.79 -17.29 17.69
CA ASN A 89 1.98 -17.16 18.55
C ASN A 89 2.29 -15.70 18.90
N LEU A 90 2.20 -14.79 17.93
CA LEU A 90 2.38 -13.35 18.20
C LEU A 90 1.34 -12.82 19.18
N LYS A 91 0.08 -13.21 19.04
CA LYS A 91 -0.99 -12.82 19.97
C LYS A 91 -0.81 -13.42 21.35
N GLU A 92 -0.43 -14.68 21.45
CA GLU A 92 -0.16 -15.36 22.72
C GLU A 92 1.02 -14.74 23.46
N LEU A 93 2.05 -14.30 22.74
CA LEU A 93 3.19 -13.56 23.29
C LEU A 93 2.85 -12.11 23.68
N GLY A 94 1.61 -11.66 23.44
CA GLY A 94 1.14 -10.36 23.86
C GLY A 94 1.49 -9.21 22.91
N VAL A 95 1.91 -9.50 21.67
CA VAL A 95 2.19 -8.45 20.67
C VAL A 95 0.91 -7.65 20.40
N PRO A 96 0.90 -6.34 20.65
CA PRO A 96 -0.34 -5.55 20.67
C PRO A 96 -1.01 -5.42 19.30
N TYR A 97 -0.24 -5.35 18.22
CA TYR A 97 -0.76 -5.23 16.87
C TYR A 97 -0.14 -6.26 15.93
N VAL A 98 -0.97 -7.06 15.26
CA VAL A 98 -0.55 -8.10 14.32
C VAL A 98 -1.13 -7.83 12.93
N LEU A 99 -0.24 -7.58 11.97
CA LEU A 99 -0.55 -7.49 10.55
C LEU A 99 -0.26 -8.83 9.87
N ALA A 100 -1.18 -9.34 9.07
CA ALA A 100 -0.96 -10.58 8.33
C ALA A 100 -1.17 -10.41 6.83
N LYS A 101 -0.23 -10.95 6.05
CA LYS A 101 -0.38 -11.05 4.59
C LYS A 101 -1.24 -12.24 4.24
N ALA A 102 -2.23 -12.04 3.38
CA ALA A 102 -3.10 -13.07 2.84
C ALA A 102 -3.01 -13.13 1.32
N ASN A 103 -3.19 -14.32 0.75
CA ASN A 103 -3.18 -14.53 -0.70
C ASN A 103 -4.54 -14.24 -1.36
N ASN A 104 -5.60 -14.20 -0.56
CA ASN A 104 -6.96 -13.94 -1.02
C ASN A 104 -7.86 -13.52 0.13
N ILE A 105 -9.05 -13.03 -0.18
CA ILE A 105 -10.04 -12.50 0.78
C ILE A 105 -10.51 -13.58 1.79
N LYS A 106 -10.59 -14.86 1.37
CA LYS A 106 -11.01 -15.94 2.30
C LYS A 106 -9.94 -16.19 3.37
N THR A 107 -8.68 -16.24 2.95
CA THR A 107 -7.53 -16.34 3.86
C THR A 107 -7.43 -15.12 4.77
N ALA A 108 -7.64 -13.91 4.25
CA ALA A 108 -7.66 -12.68 5.03
C ALA A 108 -8.66 -12.75 6.18
N ARG A 109 -9.92 -13.07 5.88
CA ARG A 109 -10.97 -13.24 6.90
C ARG A 109 -10.66 -14.32 7.93
N LEU A 110 -9.97 -15.40 7.53
CA LEU A 110 -9.56 -16.44 8.47
C LEU A 110 -8.48 -15.94 9.42
N LEU A 111 -7.46 -15.25 8.91
CA LEU A 111 -6.38 -14.68 9.72
C LEU A 111 -6.90 -13.63 10.72
N GLU A 112 -7.88 -12.81 10.34
CA GLU A 112 -8.57 -11.90 11.26
C GLU A 112 -9.30 -12.65 12.37
N LYS A 113 -9.98 -13.75 12.04
CA LYS A 113 -10.66 -14.59 13.05
C LYS A 113 -9.73 -15.27 14.03
N VAL A 114 -8.50 -15.57 13.65
CA VAL A 114 -7.49 -16.15 14.54
C VAL A 114 -6.64 -15.12 15.27
N GLY A 115 -6.94 -13.83 15.09
CA GLY A 115 -6.39 -12.75 15.91
C GLY A 115 -5.56 -11.70 15.19
N ALA A 116 -5.41 -11.73 13.84
CA ALA A 116 -4.77 -10.63 13.14
C ALA A 116 -5.62 -9.37 13.25
N ASP A 117 -5.02 -8.24 13.65
CA ASP A 117 -5.72 -6.95 13.78
C ASP A 117 -5.98 -6.33 12.40
N LYS A 118 -5.13 -6.66 11.43
CA LYS A 118 -5.28 -6.24 10.03
C LYS A 118 -4.71 -7.28 9.09
N THR A 119 -5.37 -7.43 7.95
CA THR A 119 -4.86 -8.22 6.84
C THR A 119 -4.61 -7.36 5.61
N ILE A 120 -3.65 -7.78 4.78
CA ILE A 120 -3.35 -7.17 3.48
C ILE A 120 -3.26 -8.25 2.40
N THR A 121 -3.63 -7.87 1.19
CA THR A 121 -3.55 -8.73 -0.01
C THR A 121 -2.72 -8.05 -1.11
N PRO A 122 -1.40 -7.87 -0.92
CA PRO A 122 -0.58 -6.99 -1.77
C PRO A 122 -0.65 -7.32 -3.25
N GLU A 123 -0.71 -8.60 -3.60
CA GLU A 123 -0.79 -9.06 -4.99
C GLU A 123 -2.13 -8.68 -5.62
N ASN A 124 -3.24 -8.83 -4.88
CA ASN A 124 -4.57 -8.45 -5.35
C ASN A 124 -4.67 -6.94 -5.50
N ASP A 125 -4.25 -6.20 -4.48
CA ASP A 125 -4.34 -4.73 -4.43
C ASP A 125 -3.51 -4.12 -5.57
N MET A 126 -2.30 -4.64 -5.80
CA MET A 126 -1.45 -4.20 -6.90
C MET A 126 -2.01 -4.60 -8.27
N ALA A 127 -2.57 -5.81 -8.42
CA ALA A 127 -3.17 -6.25 -9.67
C ALA A 127 -4.38 -5.36 -10.07
N VAL A 128 -5.22 -5.00 -9.11
CA VAL A 128 -6.33 -4.06 -9.36
C VAL A 128 -5.81 -2.69 -9.81
N ARG A 129 -4.77 -2.18 -9.16
CA ARG A 129 -4.13 -0.90 -9.56
C ARG A 129 -3.54 -0.98 -10.96
N CYS A 130 -2.82 -2.05 -11.28
CA CYS A 130 -2.27 -2.26 -12.63
C CYS A 130 -3.38 -2.38 -13.68
N ALA A 131 -4.46 -3.12 -13.40
CA ALA A 131 -5.57 -3.26 -14.32
C ALA A 131 -6.23 -1.90 -14.63
N ARG A 132 -6.45 -1.07 -13.61
CA ARG A 132 -6.99 0.29 -13.77
C ARG A 132 -6.07 1.16 -14.65
N ALA A 133 -4.76 1.11 -14.41
CA ALA A 133 -3.77 1.85 -15.21
C ALA A 133 -3.70 1.37 -16.68
N LEU A 134 -3.96 0.09 -16.94
CA LEU A 134 -3.96 -0.46 -18.30
C LEU A 134 -5.24 -0.13 -19.11
N ILE A 135 -6.35 0.18 -18.43
CA ILE A 135 -7.62 0.51 -19.11
C ILE A 135 -7.59 1.93 -19.70
N SER A 136 -6.88 2.87 -19.10
CA SER A 136 -6.79 4.25 -19.56
C SER A 136 -5.33 4.69 -19.62
N ASN A 137 -4.88 5.08 -20.80
CA ASN A 137 -3.55 5.66 -21.01
C ASN A 137 -3.40 7.06 -20.37
N ASP A 138 -4.51 7.67 -19.99
CA ASP A 138 -4.54 9.01 -19.43
C ASP A 138 -4.42 9.00 -17.90
N ILE A 139 -4.68 7.86 -17.22
CA ILE A 139 -4.51 7.72 -15.79
C ILE A 139 -3.06 7.34 -15.47
N LEU A 140 -2.34 8.26 -14.84
CA LEU A 140 -0.96 8.04 -14.41
C LEU A 140 -0.90 7.35 -13.05
N GLU A 141 -1.71 7.83 -12.10
CA GLU A 141 -1.78 7.28 -10.75
C GLU A 141 -3.22 7.30 -10.24
N MET A 142 -3.56 6.34 -9.37
CA MET A 142 -4.86 6.27 -8.71
C MET A 142 -4.68 5.71 -7.30
N VAL A 143 -5.26 6.42 -6.32
CA VAL A 143 -5.27 6.02 -4.91
C VAL A 143 -6.71 6.05 -4.41
N ASP A 144 -7.22 4.91 -3.95
CA ASP A 144 -8.54 4.84 -3.35
C ASP A 144 -8.54 5.63 -2.01
N VAL A 145 -9.42 6.63 -1.91
CA VAL A 145 -9.62 7.41 -0.67
C VAL A 145 -10.56 6.65 0.25
N ASP A 146 -11.63 6.11 -0.32
CA ASP A 146 -12.61 5.26 0.34
C ASP A 146 -13.23 4.25 -0.65
N ALA A 147 -14.31 3.58 -0.26
CA ALA A 147 -15.00 2.59 -1.11
C ALA A 147 -15.62 3.19 -2.38
N GLU A 148 -15.87 4.50 -2.41
CA GLU A 148 -16.61 5.18 -3.48
C GLU A 148 -15.78 6.22 -4.22
N ASN A 149 -14.68 6.73 -3.64
CA ASN A 149 -13.91 7.84 -4.16
C ASN A 149 -12.42 7.53 -4.30
N SER A 150 -11.81 8.08 -5.33
CA SER A 150 -10.37 7.99 -5.59
C SER A 150 -9.74 9.35 -5.88
N LEU A 151 -8.48 9.46 -5.50
CA LEU A 151 -7.57 10.49 -5.95
C LEU A 151 -6.89 9.99 -7.23
N LEU A 152 -6.96 10.75 -8.29
CA LEU A 152 -6.38 10.40 -9.58
C LEU A 152 -5.40 11.47 -10.03
N LYS A 153 -4.27 11.03 -10.57
CA LYS A 153 -3.37 11.85 -11.36
C LYS A 153 -3.52 11.43 -12.82
N ILE A 154 -3.92 12.36 -13.67
CA ILE A 154 -4.19 12.09 -15.08
C ILE A 154 -3.40 13.05 -15.98
N LYS A 155 -3.11 12.62 -17.19
CA LYS A 155 -2.71 13.56 -18.24
C LYS A 155 -3.90 14.46 -18.57
N VAL A 156 -3.63 15.73 -18.87
CA VAL A 156 -4.69 16.61 -19.37
C VAL A 156 -5.33 15.98 -20.60
N LEU A 157 -6.66 15.96 -20.64
CA LEU A 157 -7.37 15.43 -21.79
C LEU A 157 -7.27 16.41 -22.95
N SER A 158 -7.17 15.88 -24.18
CA SER A 158 -6.96 16.73 -25.37
C SER A 158 -8.04 17.81 -25.56
N ASN A 159 -9.26 17.50 -25.17
CA ASN A 159 -10.40 18.43 -25.22
C ASN A 159 -10.44 19.45 -24.06
N TRP A 160 -9.57 19.29 -23.04
CA TRP A 160 -9.42 20.27 -21.95
C TRP A 160 -8.37 21.34 -22.30
N VAL A 161 -7.44 21.03 -23.20
CA VAL A 161 -6.39 21.98 -23.61
C VAL A 161 -7.01 23.25 -24.21
N GLY A 162 -6.57 24.40 -23.71
CA GLY A 162 -7.12 25.73 -24.09
C GLY A 162 -8.42 26.10 -23.40
N HIS A 163 -8.96 25.25 -22.53
CA HIS A 163 -10.12 25.55 -21.69
C HIS A 163 -9.70 25.71 -20.23
N ASN A 164 -10.49 26.43 -19.47
CA ASN A 164 -10.28 26.62 -18.03
C ASN A 164 -11.33 25.88 -17.20
N LEU A 165 -11.14 25.81 -15.88
CA LEU A 165 -12.03 25.09 -14.98
C LEU A 165 -13.49 25.59 -15.02
N LYS A 166 -13.69 26.90 -15.24
CA LYS A 166 -15.05 27.47 -15.34
C LYS A 166 -15.77 27.02 -16.61
N GLN A 167 -15.06 26.95 -17.73
CA GLN A 167 -15.62 26.54 -19.02
C GLN A 167 -15.94 25.03 -19.02
N LEU A 168 -15.05 24.22 -18.46
CA LEU A 168 -15.23 22.77 -18.41
C LEU A 168 -16.32 22.34 -17.43
N ASP A 169 -16.53 23.11 -16.36
CA ASP A 169 -17.54 22.83 -15.32
C ASP A 169 -17.51 21.39 -14.80
N LEU A 170 -16.31 20.87 -14.55
CA LEU A 170 -16.04 19.47 -14.21
C LEU A 170 -16.77 19.06 -12.93
N ARG A 171 -16.88 19.99 -11.97
CA ARG A 171 -17.51 19.73 -10.69
C ARG A 171 -19.00 19.44 -10.81
N THR A 172 -19.72 20.26 -11.60
CA THR A 172 -21.17 20.13 -11.74
C THR A 172 -21.53 18.98 -12.67
N LYS A 173 -20.78 18.83 -13.78
CA LYS A 173 -21.12 17.85 -14.82
C LYS A 173 -20.71 16.43 -14.45
N TYR A 174 -19.58 16.26 -13.75
CA TYR A 174 -18.94 14.95 -13.58
C TYR A 174 -18.60 14.64 -12.11
N SER A 175 -18.94 15.51 -11.17
CA SER A 175 -18.56 15.39 -9.76
C SER A 175 -17.05 15.25 -9.56
N VAL A 176 -16.25 15.91 -10.41
CA VAL A 176 -14.79 15.92 -10.38
C VAL A 176 -14.31 17.20 -9.71
N ASN A 177 -13.48 17.05 -8.66
CA ASN A 177 -12.80 18.19 -8.04
C ASN A 177 -11.31 18.16 -8.41
N VAL A 178 -10.84 19.18 -9.11
CA VAL A 178 -9.41 19.40 -9.40
C VAL A 178 -8.74 19.94 -8.15
N ILE A 179 -7.69 19.26 -7.70
CA ILE A 179 -6.87 19.64 -6.52
C ILE A 179 -5.68 20.48 -6.94
N GLY A 180 -5.07 20.13 -8.08
CA GLY A 180 -3.89 20.81 -8.57
C GLY A 180 -3.49 20.38 -9.98
N ILE A 181 -2.52 21.10 -10.53
CA ILE A 181 -1.96 20.83 -11.84
C ILE A 181 -0.44 20.75 -11.69
N GLU A 182 0.17 19.71 -12.25
CA GLU A 182 1.61 19.68 -12.44
C GLU A 182 1.94 20.16 -13.85
N ARG A 183 2.77 21.17 -13.90
CA ARG A 183 3.25 21.80 -15.15
C ARG A 183 4.74 22.04 -15.06
N ASP A 184 5.48 21.58 -16.03
CA ASP A 184 6.95 21.72 -16.10
C ASP A 184 7.66 21.23 -14.81
N GLY A 185 7.18 20.13 -14.23
CA GLY A 185 7.70 19.54 -13.00
C GLY A 185 7.39 20.33 -11.72
N LYS A 186 6.48 21.32 -11.79
CA LYS A 186 6.03 22.09 -10.62
C LYS A 186 4.55 21.84 -10.36
N PHE A 187 4.24 21.47 -9.12
CA PHE A 187 2.87 21.25 -8.68
C PHE A 187 2.23 22.57 -8.20
N ILE A 188 1.10 22.95 -8.81
CA ILE A 188 0.31 24.14 -8.54
C ILE A 188 -0.95 23.70 -7.79
N VAL A 189 -1.01 23.92 -6.46
CA VAL A 189 -2.14 23.52 -5.61
C VAL A 189 -3.36 24.44 -5.79
N ASN A 190 -3.13 25.73 -5.83
CA ASN A 190 -4.19 26.74 -5.99
C ASN A 190 -4.38 27.08 -7.46
N VAL A 191 -5.08 26.19 -8.18
CA VAL A 191 -5.37 26.41 -9.60
C VAL A 191 -6.31 27.60 -9.75
N ASN A 192 -5.88 28.61 -10.48
CA ASN A 192 -6.76 29.73 -10.84
C ASN A 192 -7.88 29.21 -11.76
N PRO A 193 -9.17 29.37 -11.40
CA PRO A 193 -10.28 28.89 -12.22
C PRO A 193 -10.34 29.47 -13.64
N ASP A 194 -9.65 30.58 -13.89
CA ASP A 194 -9.56 31.24 -15.19
C ASP A 194 -8.31 30.82 -16.00
N GLU A 195 -7.40 30.03 -15.39
CA GLU A 195 -6.21 29.56 -16.06
C GLU A 195 -6.53 28.39 -16.99
N GLU A 196 -6.07 28.50 -18.25
CA GLU A 196 -6.26 27.46 -19.24
C GLU A 196 -5.32 26.27 -19.02
N PHE A 197 -5.84 25.07 -19.22
CA PHE A 197 -5.02 23.85 -19.30
C PHE A 197 -4.14 23.89 -20.53
N LYS A 198 -2.88 23.45 -20.36
CA LYS A 198 -1.89 23.36 -21.43
C LYS A 198 -1.62 21.91 -21.79
N GLU A 199 -1.13 21.73 -23.00
CA GLU A 199 -0.59 20.44 -23.43
C GLU A 199 0.50 19.96 -22.46
N ASN A 200 0.48 18.69 -22.09
CA ASN A 200 1.35 18.05 -21.10
C ASN A 200 1.13 18.43 -19.63
N ASP A 201 0.10 19.18 -19.29
CA ASP A 201 -0.30 19.31 -17.89
C ASP A 201 -0.70 17.93 -17.34
N GLU A 202 -0.31 17.65 -16.08
CA GLU A 202 -0.84 16.52 -15.32
C GLU A 202 -1.79 17.06 -14.25
N VAL A 203 -2.98 16.51 -14.17
CA VAL A 203 -4.05 17.02 -13.31
C VAL A 203 -4.28 16.06 -12.16
N LEU A 204 -4.16 16.56 -10.93
CA LEU A 204 -4.56 15.83 -9.73
C LEU A 204 -6.01 16.20 -9.39
N LEU A 205 -6.85 15.18 -9.26
CA LEU A 205 -8.28 15.36 -9.01
C LEU A 205 -8.83 14.28 -8.07
N VAL A 206 -9.97 14.60 -7.45
CA VAL A 206 -10.80 13.62 -6.71
C VAL A 206 -12.07 13.41 -7.49
N ALA A 207 -12.44 12.15 -7.66
CA ALA A 207 -13.66 11.74 -8.34
C ALA A 207 -14.19 10.42 -7.77
N SER A 208 -15.42 10.05 -8.12
CA SER A 208 -15.96 8.74 -7.79
C SER A 208 -15.17 7.62 -8.46
N ASN A 209 -15.14 6.44 -7.84
CA ASN A 209 -14.43 5.27 -8.38
C ASN A 209 -14.92 4.81 -9.75
N ASP A 210 -16.10 5.26 -10.17
CA ASP A 210 -16.69 4.97 -11.48
C ASP A 210 -16.23 5.92 -12.59
N ILE A 211 -15.48 6.97 -12.26
CA ILE A 211 -15.06 8.01 -13.23
C ILE A 211 -14.34 7.41 -14.44
N TYR A 212 -13.57 6.30 -14.27
CA TYR A 212 -12.89 5.66 -15.38
C TYR A 212 -13.86 5.13 -16.47
N LYS A 213 -15.12 4.84 -16.11
CA LYS A 213 -16.17 4.46 -17.06
C LYS A 213 -16.57 5.64 -17.95
N HIS A 214 -16.42 6.86 -17.43
CA HIS A 214 -16.76 8.11 -18.12
C HIS A 214 -15.56 8.79 -18.79
N PHE A 215 -14.33 8.26 -18.64
CA PHE A 215 -13.16 8.85 -19.31
C PHE A 215 -13.32 8.92 -20.84
N SER A 216 -13.98 7.90 -21.43
CA SER A 216 -14.29 7.94 -22.87
C SER A 216 -15.31 9.02 -23.24
N GLU A 217 -16.15 9.46 -22.32
CA GLU A 217 -17.12 10.56 -22.48
C GLU A 217 -16.42 11.90 -22.22
N LEU A 218 -15.57 11.97 -21.19
CA LEU A 218 -14.74 13.13 -20.91
C LEU A 218 -13.79 13.48 -22.08
N ASN A 219 -13.33 12.50 -22.84
CA ASN A 219 -12.51 12.68 -24.03
C ASN A 219 -13.30 13.08 -25.31
N LYS A 220 -14.64 13.09 -25.27
CA LYS A 220 -15.49 13.38 -26.43
C LYS A 220 -16.07 14.80 -26.44
N ILE A 221 -15.84 15.58 -25.37
CA ILE A 221 -16.30 16.97 -25.27
C ILE A 221 -15.33 17.87 -26.04
#